data_e633f7f128d1dc4bc50788068938c7dc
#
_entry.id   e633f7f128d1dc4bc50788068938c7dc
#
_cell.length_a   1.000
_cell.length_b   1.000
_cell.length_c   1.000
_cell.angle_alpha   90.00
_cell.angle_beta   90.00
_cell.angle_gamma   90.00
#
_symmetry.space_group_name_H-M   'P 1'
#
loop_
_entity.id
_entity.type
_entity.pdbx_description
1 polymer ?
#
loop_
_entity_poly.entity_id
_entity_poly.type
_entity_poly.pdbx_seq_one_letter_code
_entity_poly.pdbx_strand_id
1 'polypeptide(L)'
;VIGLTLKQKYPTSEVDLLDISEKALEVAQQNAKNLNLDVNFIKSDVFENIDKKYDLIISNPPYIKDEEEIEDIVKNNEPNIALYAGKDGLDVYKKILKEVKYYMNNPCLIAFEIGMTQKEDLINLTNKYLDNVIIETKKDLSDKDRIIFILKKSQDT
;
A
#
# COMPACT_ATOMS: atom_id res chain seq x y z
N VAL A 1 4.95 9.42 -3.91
CA VAL A 1 6.18 9.66 -3.12
C VAL A 1 6.92 8.36 -2.83
N ILE A 2 6.31 7.34 -2.19
CA ILE A 2 6.98 6.13 -1.69
C ILE A 2 7.79 5.43 -2.78
N GLY A 3 7.19 5.11 -3.92
CA GLY A 3 7.87 4.38 -4.99
C GLY A 3 9.04 5.15 -5.62
N LEU A 4 8.92 6.47 -5.78
CA LEU A 4 10.03 7.30 -6.27
C LEU A 4 11.21 7.31 -5.30
N THR A 5 10.93 7.39 -3.99
CA THR A 5 11.96 7.30 -2.95
C THR A 5 12.65 5.94 -2.96
N LEU A 6 11.90 4.86 -3.17
CA LEU A 6 12.47 3.52 -3.31
C LEU A 6 13.37 3.42 -4.54
N LYS A 7 12.91 3.90 -5.70
CA LYS A 7 13.71 3.90 -6.93
C LYS A 7 15.01 4.70 -6.77
N GLN A 8 14.94 5.84 -6.10
CA GLN A 8 16.14 6.66 -5.82
C GLN A 8 17.12 5.92 -4.92
N LYS A 9 16.63 5.21 -3.90
CA LYS A 9 17.45 4.44 -2.96
C LYS A 9 17.99 3.14 -3.55
N TYR A 10 17.22 2.50 -4.43
CA TYR A 10 17.54 1.24 -5.09
C TYR A 10 17.45 1.40 -6.62
N PRO A 11 18.45 2.02 -7.27
CA PRO A 11 18.38 2.40 -8.69
C PRO A 11 18.21 1.24 -9.66
N THR A 12 18.66 0.04 -9.29
CA THR A 12 18.56 -1.18 -10.12
C THR A 12 17.20 -1.86 -10.03
N SER A 13 16.33 -1.47 -9.07
CA SER A 13 15.01 -2.06 -8.94
C SER A 13 14.09 -1.63 -10.09
N GLU A 14 13.19 -2.50 -10.50
CA GLU A 14 12.04 -2.16 -11.32
C GLU A 14 10.91 -1.69 -10.39
N VAL A 15 10.34 -0.53 -10.65
CA VAL A 15 9.30 0.06 -9.79
C VAL A 15 8.10 0.44 -10.63
N ASP A 16 6.94 -0.09 -10.24
CA ASP A 16 5.65 0.29 -10.77
C ASP A 16 4.92 1.17 -9.76
N LEU A 17 4.38 2.28 -10.22
CA LEU A 17 3.55 3.20 -9.45
C LEU A 17 2.11 3.04 -9.93
N LEU A 18 1.26 2.58 -9.03
CA LEU A 18 -0.15 2.32 -9.30
C LEU A 18 -1.02 3.36 -8.60
N ASP A 19 -1.99 3.88 -9.29
CA ASP A 19 -3.04 4.71 -8.71
C ASP A 19 -4.32 4.60 -9.56
N ILE A 20 -5.48 4.71 -8.92
CA ILE A 20 -6.77 4.80 -9.60
C ILE A 20 -6.97 6.18 -10.24
N SER A 21 -6.33 7.21 -9.67
CA SER A 21 -6.41 8.60 -10.09
C SER A 21 -5.37 8.90 -11.17
N GLU A 22 -5.84 9.23 -12.37
CA GLU A 22 -5.00 9.66 -13.47
C GLU A 22 -4.22 10.95 -13.12
N LYS A 23 -4.86 11.88 -12.41
CA LYS A 23 -4.21 13.11 -11.93
C LYS A 23 -3.06 12.83 -10.96
N ALA A 24 -3.22 11.83 -10.07
CA ALA A 24 -2.15 11.44 -9.17
C ALA A 24 -0.95 10.85 -9.94
N LEU A 25 -1.22 10.06 -10.98
CA LEU A 25 -0.18 9.53 -11.87
C LEU A 25 0.52 10.62 -12.67
N GLU A 26 -0.20 11.62 -13.17
CA GLU A 26 0.39 12.79 -13.87
C GLU A 26 1.38 13.54 -12.95
N VAL A 27 0.99 13.79 -11.70
CA VAL A 27 1.89 14.39 -10.70
C VAL A 27 3.10 13.50 -10.42
N ALA A 28 2.89 12.20 -10.28
CA ALA A 28 3.96 11.24 -10.07
C ALA A 28 4.94 11.20 -11.26
N GLN A 29 4.44 11.26 -12.50
CA GLN A 29 5.24 11.35 -13.72
C GLN A 29 6.10 12.61 -13.76
N GLN A 30 5.51 13.76 -13.43
CA GLN A 30 6.25 15.01 -13.36
C GLN A 30 7.36 14.97 -12.31
N ASN A 31 7.08 14.38 -11.15
CA ASN A 31 8.07 14.20 -10.07
C ASN A 31 9.20 13.25 -10.49
N ALA A 32 8.88 12.12 -11.13
CA ALA A 32 9.87 11.17 -11.63
C ALA A 32 10.80 11.84 -12.66
N LYS A 33 10.22 12.61 -13.60
CA LYS A 33 10.99 13.38 -14.59
C LYS A 33 11.94 14.38 -13.95
N ASN A 34 11.46 15.14 -12.96
CA ASN A 34 12.29 16.12 -12.24
C ASN A 34 13.44 15.45 -11.46
N LEU A 35 13.26 14.23 -11.02
CA LEU A 35 14.25 13.45 -10.28
C LEU A 35 15.10 12.54 -11.19
N ASN A 36 14.88 12.53 -12.51
CA ASN A 36 15.49 11.64 -13.49
C ASN A 36 15.39 10.16 -13.08
N LEU A 37 14.21 9.74 -12.64
CA LEU A 37 13.93 8.36 -12.23
C LEU A 37 13.12 7.64 -13.31
N ASP A 38 13.58 6.43 -13.67
CA ASP A 38 12.91 5.53 -14.60
C ASP A 38 11.99 4.58 -13.81
N VAL A 39 10.68 4.80 -13.90
CA VAL A 39 9.62 4.03 -13.22
C VAL A 39 8.42 3.89 -14.15
N ASN A 40 7.64 2.83 -13.97
CA ASN A 40 6.41 2.62 -14.72
C ASN A 40 5.22 3.24 -13.98
N PHE A 41 4.21 3.69 -14.75
CA PHE A 41 2.97 4.27 -14.22
C PHE A 41 1.79 3.47 -14.76
N ILE A 42 0.97 2.94 -13.86
CA ILE A 42 -0.14 2.06 -14.22
C ILE A 42 -1.42 2.60 -13.56
N LYS A 43 -2.39 3.01 -14.38
CA LYS A 43 -3.73 3.31 -13.88
C LYS A 43 -4.43 2.01 -13.56
N SER A 44 -4.65 1.76 -12.27
CA SER A 44 -5.24 0.50 -11.79
C SER A 44 -5.98 0.71 -10.48
N ASP A 45 -7.12 0.06 -10.32
CA ASP A 45 -7.75 -0.13 -9.03
C ASP A 45 -7.18 -1.40 -8.40
N VAL A 46 -6.19 -1.21 -7.53
CA VAL A 46 -5.35 -2.26 -6.95
C VAL A 46 -4.66 -3.06 -8.07
N PHE A 47 -5.03 -4.32 -8.31
CA PHE A 47 -4.35 -5.21 -9.26
C PHE A 47 -5.07 -5.38 -10.60
N GLU A 48 -6.14 -4.63 -10.88
CA GLU A 48 -6.97 -4.81 -12.08
C GLU A 48 -6.18 -4.84 -13.40
N ASN A 49 -5.14 -4.00 -13.50
CA ASN A 49 -4.31 -3.87 -14.71
C ASN A 49 -2.89 -4.39 -14.49
N ILE A 50 -2.72 -5.37 -13.62
CA ILE A 50 -1.42 -5.98 -13.29
C ILE A 50 -1.37 -7.41 -13.81
N ASP A 51 -0.29 -7.73 -14.53
CA ASP A 51 -0.04 -9.05 -15.13
C ASP A 51 1.23 -9.73 -14.64
N LYS A 52 1.94 -9.12 -13.68
CA LYS A 52 3.21 -9.62 -13.14
C LYS A 52 3.20 -9.75 -11.62
N LYS A 53 4.26 -10.35 -11.09
CA LYS A 53 4.46 -10.54 -9.65
C LYS A 53 5.58 -9.65 -9.13
N TYR A 54 5.55 -9.37 -7.82
CA TYR A 54 6.45 -8.46 -7.15
C TYR A 54 7.14 -9.11 -5.96
N ASP A 55 8.36 -8.70 -5.69
CA ASP A 55 9.14 -9.04 -4.49
C ASP A 55 8.77 -8.14 -3.31
N LEU A 56 8.24 -6.94 -3.62
CA LEU A 56 7.84 -5.93 -2.66
C LEU A 56 6.56 -5.23 -3.12
N ILE A 57 5.56 -5.19 -2.25
CA ILE A 57 4.30 -4.47 -2.46
C ILE A 57 4.12 -3.50 -1.30
N ILE A 58 4.03 -2.20 -1.59
CA ILE A 58 3.84 -1.16 -0.57
C ILE A 58 2.59 -0.38 -0.90
N SER A 59 1.77 -0.14 0.10
CA SER A 59 0.59 0.72 -0.03
C SER A 59 0.37 1.57 1.21
N ASN A 60 -0.05 2.80 0.98
CA ASN A 60 -0.70 3.65 1.97
C ASN A 60 -2.14 3.87 1.49
N PRO A 61 -3.03 2.89 1.70
CA PRO A 61 -4.40 3.00 1.23
C PRO A 61 -5.22 3.91 2.16
N PRO A 62 -6.36 4.43 1.71
CA PRO A 62 -7.31 5.09 2.62
C PRO A 62 -7.70 4.13 3.75
N TYR A 63 -7.83 4.66 4.95
CA TYR A 63 -8.10 3.87 6.16
C TYR A 63 -9.06 4.55 7.14
N ILE A 64 -9.61 5.73 6.79
CA ILE A 64 -10.57 6.44 7.62
C ILE A 64 -11.95 5.81 7.45
N LYS A 65 -12.67 5.65 8.55
CA LYS A 65 -14.03 5.13 8.52
C LYS A 65 -15.00 6.18 7.99
N ASP A 66 -16.04 5.75 7.27
CA ASP A 66 -17.03 6.66 6.65
C ASP A 66 -17.72 7.63 7.64
N GLU A 67 -17.86 7.21 8.91
CA GLU A 67 -18.49 7.99 9.96
C GLU A 67 -17.50 8.77 10.84
N GLU A 68 -16.18 8.67 10.55
CA GLU A 68 -15.14 9.32 11.33
C GLU A 68 -15.03 10.80 10.95
N GLU A 69 -15.18 11.66 11.95
CA GLU A 69 -14.95 13.09 11.76
C GLU A 69 -13.45 13.38 11.63
N ILE A 70 -13.06 14.02 10.54
CA ILE A 70 -11.69 14.45 10.29
C ILE A 70 -11.61 15.97 10.28
N GLU A 71 -10.44 16.50 10.59
CA GLU A 71 -10.20 17.93 10.56
C GLU A 71 -10.50 18.53 9.17
N ASP A 72 -11.15 19.68 9.15
CA ASP A 72 -11.53 20.37 7.89
C ASP A 72 -10.34 20.60 6.95
N ILE A 73 -9.14 20.79 7.49
CA ILE A 73 -7.94 20.99 6.68
C ILE A 73 -7.61 19.75 5.85
N VAL A 74 -7.80 18.55 6.38
CA VAL A 74 -7.59 17.29 5.66
C VAL A 74 -8.69 17.08 4.64
N LYS A 75 -9.94 17.25 5.07
CA LYS A 75 -11.13 17.06 4.22
C LYS A 75 -11.15 18.00 3.01
N ASN A 76 -10.63 19.22 3.15
CA ASN A 76 -10.64 20.22 2.08
C ASN A 76 -9.43 20.12 1.14
N ASN A 77 -8.37 19.41 1.54
CA ASN A 77 -7.13 19.32 0.75
C ASN A 77 -6.88 17.95 0.11
N GLU A 78 -7.61 16.91 0.53
CA GLU A 78 -7.46 15.56 -0.03
C GLU A 78 -8.79 15.05 -0.64
N PRO A 79 -8.75 14.33 -1.76
CA PRO A 79 -9.95 13.72 -2.34
C PRO A 79 -10.56 12.69 -1.40
N ASN A 80 -11.88 12.64 -1.28
CA ASN A 80 -12.59 11.68 -0.41
C ASN A 80 -12.20 10.21 -0.69
N ILE A 81 -11.93 9.86 -1.94
CA ILE A 81 -11.48 8.52 -2.35
C ILE A 81 -10.11 8.14 -1.79
N ALA A 82 -9.30 9.14 -1.41
CA ALA A 82 -7.99 8.93 -0.80
C ALA A 82 -8.05 8.85 0.74
N LEU A 83 -9.21 9.11 1.34
CA LEU A 83 -9.38 9.20 2.79
C LEU A 83 -10.23 8.06 3.35
N TYR A 84 -11.41 7.84 2.79
CA TYR A 84 -12.42 6.94 3.35
C TYR A 84 -12.34 5.54 2.76
N ALA A 85 -12.49 4.53 3.62
CA ALA A 85 -12.36 3.12 3.26
C ALA A 85 -13.48 2.26 3.88
N GLY A 86 -14.72 2.74 3.78
CA GLY A 86 -15.89 2.03 4.25
C GLY A 86 -16.14 2.13 5.75
N LYS A 87 -17.11 1.39 6.23
CA LYS A 87 -17.58 1.45 7.63
C LYS A 87 -16.51 1.11 8.67
N ASP A 88 -15.59 0.22 8.35
CA ASP A 88 -14.51 -0.21 9.26
C ASP A 88 -13.12 0.33 8.87
N GLY A 89 -13.04 1.08 7.76
CA GLY A 89 -11.77 1.63 7.27
C GLY A 89 -10.85 0.56 6.65
N LEU A 90 -11.36 -0.62 6.30
CA LEU A 90 -10.56 -1.76 5.86
C LEU A 90 -10.83 -2.19 4.41
N ASP A 91 -11.69 -1.52 3.68
CA ASP A 91 -12.17 -2.02 2.39
C ASP A 91 -11.06 -2.18 1.36
N VAL A 92 -10.12 -1.24 1.28
CA VAL A 92 -8.99 -1.34 0.36
C VAL A 92 -8.02 -2.43 0.80
N TYR A 93 -7.74 -2.58 2.09
CA TYR A 93 -6.92 -3.70 2.59
C TYR A 93 -7.54 -5.06 2.28
N LYS A 94 -8.86 -5.20 2.44
CA LYS A 94 -9.60 -6.43 2.07
C LYS A 94 -9.43 -6.74 0.59
N LYS A 95 -9.56 -5.72 -0.27
CA LYS A 95 -9.39 -5.86 -1.71
C LYS A 95 -7.98 -6.32 -2.04
N ILE A 96 -6.95 -5.67 -1.48
CA ILE A 96 -5.56 -6.04 -1.69
C ILE A 96 -5.29 -7.47 -1.20
N LEU A 97 -5.58 -7.78 0.06
CA LEU A 97 -5.22 -9.06 0.68
C LEU A 97 -5.94 -10.25 0.05
N LYS A 98 -7.15 -10.07 -0.47
CA LYS A 98 -7.91 -11.12 -1.19
C LYS A 98 -7.18 -11.60 -2.45
N GLU A 99 -6.49 -10.70 -3.14
CA GLU A 99 -5.92 -10.94 -4.47
C GLU A 99 -4.40 -11.04 -4.47
N VAL A 100 -3.72 -10.44 -3.48
CA VAL A 100 -2.27 -10.25 -3.47
C VAL A 100 -1.45 -11.53 -3.69
N LYS A 101 -1.96 -12.69 -3.25
CA LYS A 101 -1.30 -13.99 -3.45
C LYS A 101 -1.00 -14.33 -4.90
N TYR A 102 -1.75 -13.77 -5.85
CA TYR A 102 -1.53 -13.97 -7.30
C TYR A 102 -0.43 -13.08 -7.85
N TYR A 103 -0.10 -11.99 -7.14
CA TYR A 103 0.85 -10.94 -7.53
C TYR A 103 2.13 -10.94 -6.69
N MET A 104 2.32 -11.95 -5.84
CA MET A 104 3.52 -12.12 -5.02
C MET A 104 4.51 -13.08 -5.67
N ASN A 105 5.78 -12.71 -5.66
CA ASN A 105 6.87 -13.66 -5.79
C ASN A 105 7.05 -14.45 -4.48
N ASN A 106 7.97 -15.38 -4.47
CA ASN A 106 8.31 -16.17 -3.29
C ASN A 106 9.83 -16.20 -3.10
N PRO A 107 10.39 -15.40 -2.18
CA PRO A 107 9.73 -14.61 -1.14
C PRO A 107 9.10 -13.31 -1.63
N CYS A 108 8.23 -12.70 -0.81
CA CYS A 108 7.67 -11.37 -1.04
C CYS A 108 7.41 -10.66 0.30
N LEU A 109 7.67 -9.35 0.33
CA LEU A 109 7.33 -8.48 1.45
C LEU A 109 6.16 -7.58 1.06
N ILE A 110 5.13 -7.52 1.90
CA ILE A 110 4.06 -6.53 1.81
C ILE A 110 4.22 -5.54 2.97
N ALA A 111 4.07 -4.26 2.70
CA ALA A 111 4.08 -3.20 3.71
C ALA A 111 2.87 -2.29 3.54
N PHE A 112 2.09 -2.10 4.61
CA PHE A 112 0.98 -1.16 4.64
C PHE A 112 1.22 -0.08 5.70
N GLU A 113 0.94 1.17 5.35
CA GLU A 113 0.60 2.17 6.37
C GLU A 113 -0.79 1.86 6.92
N ILE A 114 -0.99 2.04 8.23
CA ILE A 114 -2.23 1.68 8.93
C ILE A 114 -2.68 2.78 9.89
N GLY A 115 -3.96 2.86 10.14
CA GLY A 115 -4.50 3.65 11.25
C GLY A 115 -4.09 3.08 12.61
N MET A 116 -3.92 3.95 13.60
CA MET A 116 -3.37 3.59 14.92
C MET A 116 -4.17 2.53 15.69
N THR A 117 -5.42 2.28 15.32
CA THR A 117 -6.31 1.30 15.96
C THR A 117 -6.55 0.04 15.12
N GLN A 118 -5.96 -0.06 13.90
CA GLN A 118 -6.29 -1.11 12.93
C GLN A 118 -5.39 -2.34 12.98
N LYS A 119 -4.38 -2.35 13.85
CA LYS A 119 -3.38 -3.42 13.92
C LYS A 119 -3.99 -4.81 14.03
N GLU A 120 -4.83 -5.05 15.03
CA GLU A 120 -5.40 -6.38 15.29
C GLU A 120 -6.34 -6.82 14.16
N ASP A 121 -7.13 -5.89 13.63
CA ASP A 121 -8.02 -6.17 12.52
C ASP A 121 -7.25 -6.58 11.27
N LEU A 122 -6.11 -5.92 10.98
CA LEU A 122 -5.26 -6.25 9.83
C LEU A 122 -4.47 -7.53 10.03
N ILE A 123 -4.05 -7.86 11.24
CA ILE A 123 -3.46 -9.18 11.55
C ILE A 123 -4.48 -10.29 11.27
N ASN A 124 -5.70 -10.14 11.77
CA ASN A 124 -6.78 -11.10 11.55
C ASN A 124 -7.14 -11.23 10.07
N LEU A 125 -7.23 -10.08 9.37
CA LEU A 125 -7.51 -10.05 7.93
C LEU A 125 -6.39 -10.71 7.12
N THR A 126 -5.14 -10.47 7.48
CA THR A 126 -3.98 -11.09 6.84
C THR A 126 -4.02 -12.61 6.99
N ASN A 127 -4.22 -13.10 8.22
CA ASN A 127 -4.31 -14.54 8.50
C ASN A 127 -5.50 -15.24 7.83
N LYS A 128 -6.54 -14.47 7.48
CA LYS A 128 -7.68 -14.99 6.72
C LYS A 128 -7.34 -15.28 5.25
N TYR A 129 -6.45 -14.48 4.64
CA TYR A 129 -6.19 -14.55 3.21
C TYR A 129 -4.82 -15.13 2.85
N LEU A 130 -3.85 -15.10 3.78
CA LEU A 130 -2.49 -15.53 3.54
C LEU A 130 -2.03 -16.54 4.60
N ASP A 131 -1.48 -17.65 4.13
CA ASP A 131 -0.88 -18.69 4.96
C ASP A 131 0.64 -18.56 4.96
N ASN A 132 1.28 -19.04 6.03
CA ASN A 132 2.74 -19.12 6.16
C ASN A 132 3.43 -17.75 5.96
N VAL A 133 2.93 -16.75 6.64
CA VAL A 133 3.50 -15.40 6.67
C VAL A 133 4.00 -15.03 8.06
N ILE A 134 5.01 -14.18 8.12
CA ILE A 134 5.42 -13.50 9.36
C ILE A 134 4.83 -12.10 9.30
N ILE A 135 4.21 -11.67 10.40
CA ILE A 135 3.61 -10.36 10.52
C ILE A 135 4.36 -9.58 11.61
N GLU A 136 4.86 -8.41 11.28
CA GLU A 136 5.47 -7.48 12.21
C GLU A 136 4.82 -6.11 12.09
N THR A 137 4.71 -5.40 13.20
CA THR A 137 4.23 -4.01 13.22
C THR A 137 5.32 -3.06 13.71
N LYS A 138 5.31 -1.84 13.19
CA LYS A 138 6.20 -0.76 13.63
C LYS A 138 5.36 0.44 14.01
N LYS A 139 5.82 1.11 15.06
CA LYS A 139 5.23 2.34 15.56
C LYS A 139 5.91 3.56 14.95
N ASP A 140 5.18 4.66 14.93
CA ASP A 140 5.73 5.97 14.58
C ASP A 140 6.47 6.62 15.78
N LEU A 141 6.95 7.84 15.55
CA LEU A 141 7.67 8.61 16.60
C LEU A 141 6.79 9.00 17.81
N SER A 142 5.48 8.86 17.67
CA SER A 142 4.48 9.09 18.73
C SER A 142 4.05 7.80 19.43
N ASP A 143 4.79 6.69 19.23
CA ASP A 143 4.51 5.36 19.79
C ASP A 143 3.16 4.77 19.37
N LYS A 144 2.62 5.19 18.20
CA LYS A 144 1.37 4.67 17.61
C LYS A 144 1.69 3.66 16.54
N ASP A 145 0.95 2.54 16.49
CA ASP A 145 1.06 1.58 15.39
C ASP A 145 0.83 2.28 14.07
N ARG A 146 1.78 2.14 13.12
CA ARG A 146 1.75 2.90 11.87
C ARG A 146 2.04 2.08 10.63
N ILE A 147 2.85 1.03 10.74
CA ILE A 147 3.21 0.19 9.61
C ILE A 147 3.03 -1.28 10.00
N ILE A 148 2.43 -2.06 9.10
CA ILE A 148 2.41 -3.51 9.18
C ILE A 148 3.23 -4.10 8.03
N PHE A 149 4.14 -5.01 8.37
CA PHE A 149 4.92 -5.80 7.43
C PHE A 149 4.41 -7.23 7.42
N ILE A 150 4.22 -7.80 6.24
CA ILE A 150 3.77 -9.17 6.02
C ILE A 150 4.80 -9.82 5.10
N LEU A 151 5.60 -10.72 5.64
CA LEU A 151 6.64 -11.43 4.90
C LEU A 151 6.18 -12.84 4.55
N LYS A 152 6.03 -13.12 3.26
CA LYS A 152 5.92 -14.47 2.71
C LYS A 152 7.33 -15.04 2.58
N LYS A 153 7.62 -16.10 3.36
CA LYS A 153 8.92 -16.79 3.28
C LYS A 153 9.03 -17.63 2.03
N SER A 154 10.26 -17.82 1.56
CA SER A 154 10.61 -18.90 0.63
C SER A 154 10.09 -20.23 1.18
N GLN A 155 9.45 -21.02 0.35
CA GLN A 155 9.23 -22.42 0.71
C GLN A 155 10.60 -23.09 0.54
N ASP A 156 11.19 -23.54 1.65
CA ASP A 156 12.34 -24.42 1.58
C ASP A 156 11.90 -25.68 0.83
N THR A 157 12.55 -25.92 -0.30
CA THR A 157 12.42 -27.13 -1.11
C THR A 157 13.08 -28.30 -0.41
#